data_1512970d7cfbe8c263c29895a847652d
#
_entry.id   1512970d7cfbe8c263c29895a847652d
#
_cell.length_a   1.000
_cell.length_b   1.000
_cell.length_c   1.000
_cell.angle_alpha   90.00
_cell.angle_beta   90.00
_cell.angle_gamma   90.00
#
_symmetry.space_group_name_H-M   'P 1'
#
loop_
_entity.id
_entity.type
_entity.pdbx_description
1 polymer ?
#
loop_
_entity_poly.entity_id
_entity_poly.type
_entity_poly.pdbx_seq_one_letter_code
_entity_poly.pdbx_strand_id
1 'polypeptide(L)'
;AAAGMLPPVAGAIAQEVMRNIRFWVAGDTPSTSSRTVDAVLTDGDGGTSANHDTTVTVIGVNDVPTITNLSGDSLAYSEGAGAVVIEQGTNAVVADVDSANFDTGTLTASFTAGSDSAEDLLGIRNQGTGAGQIGVSGANVTYEGGTIGTFTGGSAGANLVITLNASATPTAVTALVRNITYQN
;
A
#
# COMPACT_ATOMS: atom_id res chain seq x y z
N ALA A 1 51.64 -38.67 13.69
CA ALA A 1 51.05 -38.23 12.42
C ALA A 1 50.98 -36.73 12.42
N ALA A 2 51.70 -36.03 11.52
CA ALA A 2 51.63 -34.58 11.39
C ALA A 2 50.23 -34.21 10.91
N ALA A 3 49.52 -33.37 11.66
CA ALA A 3 48.28 -32.75 11.20
C ALA A 3 48.58 -32.04 9.88
N GLY A 4 47.95 -32.49 8.79
CA GLY A 4 48.10 -31.90 7.48
C GLY A 4 47.56 -30.46 7.52
N MET A 5 48.48 -29.50 7.67
CA MET A 5 48.15 -28.12 7.46
C MET A 5 47.78 -27.97 5.99
N LEU A 6 46.50 -27.66 5.71
CA LEU A 6 46.06 -27.30 4.37
C LEU A 6 47.01 -26.24 3.81
N PRO A 7 47.44 -26.36 2.56
CA PRO A 7 48.31 -25.34 1.98
C PRO A 7 47.63 -23.97 2.08
N PRO A 8 48.40 -22.88 2.34
CA PRO A 8 47.84 -21.53 2.55
C PRO A 8 46.88 -21.07 1.43
N VAL A 9 47.02 -21.66 0.24
CA VAL A 9 46.13 -21.40 -0.91
C VAL A 9 44.71 -21.94 -0.68
N ALA A 10 44.52 -23.09 -0.04
CA ALA A 10 43.19 -23.64 0.22
C ALA A 10 42.41 -22.84 1.26
N GLY A 11 43.08 -22.36 2.29
CA GLY A 11 42.49 -21.42 3.27
C GLY A 11 42.06 -20.10 2.66
N ALA A 12 42.84 -19.55 1.74
CA ALA A 12 42.51 -18.33 1.04
C ALA A 12 41.29 -18.51 0.11
N ILE A 13 41.17 -19.64 -0.57
CA ILE A 13 40.02 -19.94 -1.43
C ILE A 13 38.74 -20.10 -0.59
N ALA A 14 38.80 -20.85 0.50
CA ALA A 14 37.65 -21.04 1.38
C ALA A 14 37.17 -19.68 1.97
N GLN A 15 38.09 -18.81 2.36
CA GLN A 15 37.80 -17.47 2.84
C GLN A 15 37.15 -16.61 1.75
N GLU A 16 37.61 -16.70 0.51
CA GLU A 16 37.03 -15.94 -0.61
C GLU A 16 35.62 -16.43 -0.94
N VAL A 17 35.36 -17.74 -0.89
CA VAL A 17 34.02 -18.30 -1.05
C VAL A 17 33.08 -17.77 0.02
N MET A 18 33.50 -17.80 1.29
CA MET A 18 32.69 -17.28 2.41
C MET A 18 32.33 -15.80 2.26
N ARG A 19 33.25 -14.98 1.78
CA ARG A 19 32.99 -13.54 1.52
C ARG A 19 32.02 -13.31 0.37
N ASN A 20 31.80 -14.28 -0.51
CA ASN A 20 30.93 -14.17 -1.67
C ASN A 20 29.56 -14.86 -1.48
N ILE A 21 29.28 -15.45 -0.31
CA ILE A 21 27.96 -15.93 0.03
C ILE A 21 27.03 -14.72 0.19
N ARG A 22 25.91 -14.74 -0.51
CA ARG A 22 24.94 -13.63 -0.52
C ARG A 22 23.58 -14.11 -0.01
N PHE A 23 22.94 -13.28 0.77
CA PHE A 23 21.53 -13.41 1.11
C PHE A 23 20.70 -12.59 0.12
N TRP A 24 19.57 -13.12 -0.30
CA TRP A 24 18.63 -12.45 -1.18
C TRP A 24 17.19 -12.76 -0.76
N VAL A 25 16.30 -11.78 -0.85
CA VAL A 25 14.87 -11.89 -0.59
C VAL A 25 14.12 -11.45 -1.83
N ALA A 26 13.15 -12.28 -2.25
CA ALA A 26 12.25 -11.95 -3.36
C ALA A 26 10.90 -11.46 -2.80
N GLY A 27 10.29 -10.48 -3.51
CA GLY A 27 8.94 -9.98 -3.24
C GLY A 27 8.94 -8.63 -2.53
N ASP A 28 7.79 -7.95 -2.64
CA ASP A 28 7.57 -6.58 -2.17
C ASP A 28 7.17 -6.51 -0.69
N THR A 29 6.72 -7.64 -0.10
CA THR A 29 6.36 -7.74 1.32
C THR A 29 7.20 -8.77 2.06
N PRO A 30 8.53 -8.57 2.18
CA PRO A 30 9.37 -9.54 2.85
C PRO A 30 9.06 -9.59 4.35
N SER A 31 9.12 -10.80 4.94
CA SER A 31 9.09 -10.91 6.42
C SER A 31 10.29 -10.14 7.01
N THR A 32 10.03 -9.30 7.99
CA THR A 32 11.05 -8.52 8.72
C THR A 32 11.64 -9.27 9.91
N SER A 33 11.21 -10.50 10.18
CA SER A 33 11.81 -11.34 11.23
C SER A 33 13.28 -11.57 10.95
N SER A 34 14.12 -11.49 11.99
CA SER A 34 15.55 -11.79 11.89
C SER A 34 15.76 -13.25 11.46
N ARG A 35 16.76 -13.46 10.64
CA ARG A 35 17.22 -14.79 10.19
C ARG A 35 18.62 -15.01 10.69
N THR A 36 18.90 -16.24 11.14
CA THR A 36 20.26 -16.68 11.44
C THR A 36 20.76 -17.54 10.28
N VAL A 37 21.87 -17.16 9.71
CA VAL A 37 22.59 -17.95 8.73
C VAL A 37 23.78 -18.58 9.43
N ASP A 38 23.80 -19.90 9.51
CA ASP A 38 24.90 -20.66 10.08
C ASP A 38 25.85 -21.13 8.97
N ALA A 39 27.14 -21.05 9.23
CA ALA A 39 28.19 -21.55 8.36
C ALA A 39 29.06 -22.57 9.09
N VAL A 40 29.18 -23.75 8.52
CA VAL A 40 30.02 -24.87 9.00
C VAL A 40 30.93 -25.30 7.87
N LEU A 41 32.20 -25.48 8.15
CA LEU A 41 33.18 -26.00 7.21
C LEU A 41 33.67 -27.38 7.64
N THR A 42 33.72 -28.31 6.71
CA THR A 42 34.36 -29.64 6.89
C THR A 42 35.62 -29.74 6.03
N ASP A 43 36.65 -30.42 6.53
CA ASP A 43 37.93 -30.58 5.83
C ASP A 43 37.99 -31.85 4.94
N GLY A 44 36.96 -32.72 5.01
CA GLY A 44 36.90 -33.96 4.27
C GLY A 44 37.58 -35.15 4.97
N ASP A 45 38.36 -34.93 6.00
CA ASP A 45 39.07 -35.94 6.80
C ASP A 45 38.39 -36.19 8.15
N GLY A 46 37.19 -35.70 8.36
CA GLY A 46 36.37 -35.83 9.56
C GLY A 46 36.44 -34.69 10.55
N GLY A 47 37.19 -33.62 10.25
CA GLY A 47 37.18 -32.37 10.99
C GLY A 47 36.02 -31.50 10.58
N THR A 48 35.37 -30.86 11.58
CA THR A 48 34.25 -29.95 11.36
C THR A 48 34.46 -28.69 12.23
N SER A 49 34.29 -27.53 11.65
CA SER A 49 34.35 -26.25 12.39
C SER A 49 33.20 -26.14 13.39
N ALA A 50 33.33 -25.24 14.36
CA ALA A 50 32.17 -24.77 15.12
C ALA A 50 31.20 -24.02 14.18
N ASN A 51 29.96 -23.88 14.62
CA ASN A 51 28.95 -23.05 13.98
C ASN A 51 29.38 -21.57 14.02
N HIS A 52 29.19 -20.87 12.91
CA HIS A 52 29.44 -19.44 12.80
C HIS A 52 28.16 -18.73 12.32
N ASP A 53 27.37 -18.28 13.29
CA ASP A 53 26.09 -17.64 13.06
C ASP A 53 26.26 -16.19 12.61
N THR A 54 25.52 -15.82 11.57
CA THR A 54 25.35 -14.42 11.14
C THR A 54 23.88 -14.07 11.16
N THR A 55 23.52 -13.01 11.90
CA THR A 55 22.16 -12.48 11.90
C THR A 55 21.94 -11.57 10.71
N VAL A 56 20.88 -11.83 9.95
CA VAL A 56 20.40 -10.98 8.87
C VAL A 56 19.09 -10.33 9.31
N THR A 57 19.07 -9.00 9.32
CA THR A 57 17.86 -8.22 9.55
C THR A 57 17.36 -7.71 8.19
N VAL A 58 16.09 -7.99 7.87
CA VAL A 58 15.43 -7.46 6.68
C VAL A 58 14.60 -6.25 7.09
N ILE A 59 14.78 -5.15 6.37
CA ILE A 59 14.00 -3.92 6.55
C ILE A 59 13.01 -3.87 5.38
N GLY A 60 11.72 -3.81 5.69
CA GLY A 60 10.66 -3.55 4.70
C GLY A 60 10.78 -2.10 4.20
N VAL A 61 10.50 -1.89 2.94
CA VAL A 61 10.36 -0.56 2.33
C VAL A 61 8.88 -0.38 2.01
N ASN A 62 8.30 0.76 2.41
CA ASN A 62 6.90 1.06 2.13
C ASN A 62 6.68 1.26 0.64
N ASP A 63 5.69 0.58 0.10
CA ASP A 63 5.19 0.78 -1.25
C ASP A 63 4.12 1.88 -1.27
N VAL A 64 3.84 2.44 -2.45
CA VAL A 64 2.83 3.49 -2.59
C VAL A 64 1.48 2.89 -2.97
N PRO A 65 0.35 3.45 -2.48
CA PRO A 65 -0.97 3.01 -2.91
C PRO A 65 -1.20 3.30 -4.39
N THR A 66 -2.03 2.48 -5.01
CA THR A 66 -2.42 2.62 -6.42
C THR A 66 -3.94 2.76 -6.55
N ILE A 67 -4.37 3.58 -7.51
CA ILE A 67 -5.76 3.64 -7.98
C ILE A 67 -5.75 3.26 -9.46
N THR A 68 -6.43 2.20 -9.82
CA THR A 68 -6.54 1.73 -11.21
C THR A 68 -7.97 1.89 -11.73
N ASN A 69 -8.14 1.90 -13.06
CA ASN A 69 -9.43 1.98 -13.76
C ASN A 69 -10.27 3.25 -13.50
N LEU A 70 -9.68 4.31 -12.95
CA LEU A 70 -10.32 5.63 -12.81
C LEU A 70 -9.82 6.60 -13.87
N SER A 71 -8.56 6.49 -14.26
CA SER A 71 -7.97 7.35 -15.28
C SER A 71 -8.56 7.08 -16.65
N GLY A 72 -9.04 8.13 -17.31
CA GLY A 72 -9.67 8.05 -18.62
C GLY A 72 -11.20 7.98 -18.58
N ASP A 73 -11.80 7.87 -17.42
CA ASP A 73 -13.24 8.02 -17.26
C ASP A 73 -13.71 9.41 -17.71
N SER A 74 -14.89 9.46 -18.30
CA SER A 74 -15.51 10.68 -18.81
C SER A 74 -16.99 10.71 -18.45
N LEU A 75 -17.37 11.74 -17.68
CA LEU A 75 -18.75 11.97 -17.28
C LEU A 75 -19.35 13.09 -18.17
N ALA A 76 -20.40 12.78 -18.91
CA ALA A 76 -21.26 13.78 -19.53
C ALA A 76 -22.31 14.24 -18.52
N TYR A 77 -22.09 15.40 -17.91
CA TYR A 77 -22.99 15.96 -16.90
C TYR A 77 -24.01 16.91 -17.56
N SER A 78 -25.27 16.81 -17.14
CA SER A 78 -26.32 17.76 -17.52
C SER A 78 -26.59 18.70 -16.35
N GLU A 79 -26.61 20.00 -16.58
CA GLU A 79 -26.96 20.99 -15.59
C GLU A 79 -28.25 20.62 -14.84
N GLY A 80 -28.24 20.74 -13.53
CA GLY A 80 -29.39 20.41 -12.69
C GLY A 80 -29.65 18.90 -12.48
N ALA A 81 -28.82 18.02 -12.96
CA ALA A 81 -28.99 16.55 -12.78
C ALA A 81 -28.80 16.08 -11.33
N GLY A 82 -28.35 16.97 -10.42
CA GLY A 82 -27.97 16.59 -9.07
C GLY A 82 -26.61 15.89 -9.01
N ALA A 83 -26.26 15.33 -7.86
CA ALA A 83 -24.95 14.71 -7.67
C ALA A 83 -24.84 13.37 -8.45
N VAL A 84 -23.85 13.28 -9.33
CA VAL A 84 -23.55 12.10 -10.17
C VAL A 84 -22.15 11.60 -9.84
N VAL A 85 -21.94 10.28 -9.75
CA VAL A 85 -20.62 9.71 -9.50
C VAL A 85 -19.68 9.99 -10.66
N ILE A 86 -18.42 10.34 -10.34
CA ILE A 86 -17.41 10.65 -11.36
C ILE A 86 -16.80 9.40 -11.98
N GLU A 87 -16.84 8.28 -11.26
CA GLU A 87 -16.36 6.99 -11.75
C GLU A 87 -17.33 6.44 -12.78
N GLN A 88 -16.80 6.10 -13.96
CA GLN A 88 -17.55 5.61 -15.13
C GLN A 88 -16.78 4.44 -15.75
N GLY A 89 -17.49 3.55 -16.43
CA GLY A 89 -16.83 2.46 -17.16
C GLY A 89 -16.38 1.29 -16.29
N THR A 90 -15.11 0.96 -16.30
CA THR A 90 -14.58 -0.17 -15.52
C THR A 90 -14.29 0.25 -14.09
N ASN A 91 -14.87 -0.44 -13.13
CA ASN A 91 -14.80 -0.11 -11.72
C ASN A 91 -13.38 0.15 -11.22
N ALA A 92 -13.15 1.31 -10.63
CA ALA A 92 -11.91 1.69 -9.98
C ALA A 92 -11.53 0.70 -8.87
N VAL A 93 -10.24 0.47 -8.69
CA VAL A 93 -9.70 -0.38 -7.61
C VAL A 93 -8.56 0.37 -6.92
N VAL A 94 -8.60 0.39 -5.59
CA VAL A 94 -7.52 0.87 -4.74
C VAL A 94 -6.79 -0.33 -4.15
N ALA A 95 -5.47 -0.33 -4.25
CA ALA A 95 -4.62 -1.37 -3.69
C ALA A 95 -3.35 -0.77 -3.11
N ASP A 96 -2.84 -1.44 -2.09
CA ASP A 96 -1.53 -1.21 -1.50
C ASP A 96 -0.97 -2.58 -1.11
N VAL A 97 0.28 -2.85 -1.47
CA VAL A 97 0.83 -4.20 -1.37
C VAL A 97 1.28 -4.54 0.04
N ASP A 98 1.63 -3.54 0.83
CA ASP A 98 2.17 -3.71 2.18
C ASP A 98 1.36 -3.00 3.28
N SER A 99 0.31 -2.22 2.91
CA SER A 99 -0.56 -1.53 3.87
C SER A 99 -1.92 -2.24 4.00
N ALA A 100 -2.23 -2.72 5.18
CA ALA A 100 -3.53 -3.36 5.47
C ALA A 100 -4.69 -2.34 5.53
N ASN A 101 -4.40 -1.07 5.77
CA ASN A 101 -5.34 0.05 5.81
C ASN A 101 -4.59 1.36 5.56
N PHE A 102 -5.34 2.44 5.37
CA PHE A 102 -4.82 3.78 5.10
C PHE A 102 -4.96 4.71 6.31
N ASP A 103 -4.69 4.21 7.51
CA ASP A 103 -4.77 5.02 8.75
C ASP A 103 -3.91 6.28 8.64
N THR A 104 -4.50 7.42 9.05
CA THR A 104 -3.91 8.77 8.96
C THR A 104 -3.66 9.29 7.53
N GLY A 105 -3.94 8.50 6.50
CA GLY A 105 -3.86 8.89 5.10
C GLY A 105 -5.03 9.78 4.67
N THR A 106 -4.95 10.32 3.46
CA THR A 106 -6.01 11.14 2.88
C THR A 106 -6.35 10.71 1.46
N LEU A 107 -7.65 10.72 1.14
CA LEU A 107 -8.13 10.71 -0.24
C LEU A 107 -8.58 12.14 -0.59
N THR A 108 -7.99 12.72 -1.64
CA THR A 108 -8.33 14.07 -2.08
C THR A 108 -8.88 14.04 -3.51
N ALA A 109 -10.06 14.60 -3.71
CA ALA A 109 -10.60 14.91 -5.02
C ALA A 109 -10.57 16.44 -5.23
N SER A 110 -10.12 16.87 -6.41
CA SER A 110 -9.94 18.30 -6.73
C SER A 110 -10.20 18.56 -8.20
N PHE A 111 -10.63 19.75 -8.51
CA PHE A 111 -10.63 20.27 -9.87
C PHE A 111 -9.22 20.74 -10.24
N THR A 112 -8.71 20.32 -11.38
CA THR A 112 -7.40 20.74 -11.89
C THR A 112 -7.49 21.80 -12.98
N ALA A 113 -8.68 21.98 -13.58
CA ALA A 113 -8.98 23.00 -14.58
C ALA A 113 -10.49 23.17 -14.74
N GLY A 114 -10.91 24.34 -15.22
CA GLY A 114 -12.25 24.62 -15.75
C GLY A 114 -13.39 24.66 -14.73
N SER A 115 -13.11 24.63 -13.43
CA SER A 115 -14.17 24.68 -12.41
C SER A 115 -14.72 26.10 -12.21
N ASP A 116 -16.00 26.18 -11.89
CA ASP A 116 -16.63 27.36 -11.30
C ASP A 116 -16.82 27.14 -9.79
N SER A 117 -16.13 27.95 -9.01
CA SER A 117 -16.16 27.82 -7.54
C SER A 117 -17.52 28.17 -6.91
N ALA A 118 -18.39 28.84 -7.64
CA ALA A 118 -19.73 29.20 -7.18
C ALA A 118 -20.76 28.07 -7.37
N GLU A 119 -20.52 27.18 -8.32
CA GLU A 119 -21.50 26.20 -8.80
C GLU A 119 -21.01 24.75 -8.65
N ASP A 120 -19.71 24.50 -8.91
CA ASP A 120 -19.17 23.15 -8.93
C ASP A 120 -18.92 22.58 -7.54
N LEU A 121 -19.48 21.40 -7.30
CA LEU A 121 -19.38 20.68 -6.04
C LEU A 121 -18.79 19.28 -6.24
N LEU A 122 -17.88 18.90 -5.34
CA LEU A 122 -17.47 17.52 -5.15
C LEU A 122 -18.09 16.97 -3.87
N GLY A 123 -18.59 15.75 -3.90
CA GLY A 123 -19.24 15.13 -2.77
C GLY A 123 -19.02 13.64 -2.68
N ILE A 124 -19.73 13.01 -1.75
CA ILE A 124 -19.72 11.57 -1.53
C ILE A 124 -21.17 11.07 -1.59
N ARG A 125 -21.44 10.10 -2.46
CA ARG A 125 -22.76 9.48 -2.52
C ARG A 125 -23.03 8.68 -1.25
N ASN A 126 -24.13 9.01 -0.57
CA ASN A 126 -24.61 8.26 0.57
C ASN A 126 -25.51 7.10 0.09
N GLN A 127 -25.02 5.87 0.17
CA GLN A 127 -25.78 4.67 -0.19
C GLN A 127 -26.50 4.08 1.03
N GLY A 128 -26.02 4.36 2.25
CA GLY A 128 -26.53 3.80 3.49
C GLY A 128 -25.48 3.00 4.27
N THR A 129 -25.94 1.98 5.02
CA THR A 129 -25.11 1.21 5.95
C THR A 129 -25.08 -0.29 5.65
N GLY A 130 -25.65 -0.70 4.53
CA GLY A 130 -25.67 -2.10 4.10
C GLY A 130 -24.30 -2.61 3.66
N ALA A 131 -24.20 -3.91 3.40
CA ALA A 131 -22.98 -4.55 2.94
C ALA A 131 -22.48 -3.90 1.63
N GLY A 132 -21.18 -3.56 1.58
CA GLY A 132 -20.51 -2.90 0.46
C GLY A 132 -20.87 -1.44 0.26
N GLN A 133 -21.69 -0.84 1.11
CA GLN A 133 -22.19 0.53 0.94
C GLN A 133 -21.34 1.57 1.65
N ILE A 134 -21.18 2.71 0.97
CA ILE A 134 -20.66 3.95 1.56
C ILE A 134 -21.81 4.74 2.15
N GLY A 135 -21.67 5.17 3.39
CA GLY A 135 -22.59 6.06 4.09
C GLY A 135 -21.93 7.38 4.44
N VAL A 136 -22.77 8.40 4.62
CA VAL A 136 -22.37 9.74 5.09
C VAL A 136 -23.27 10.14 6.26
N SER A 137 -22.65 10.52 7.39
CA SER A 137 -23.36 10.97 8.59
C SER A 137 -22.64 12.19 9.21
N GLY A 138 -23.17 13.39 8.98
CA GLY A 138 -22.47 14.63 9.28
C GLY A 138 -21.18 14.70 8.45
N ALA A 139 -20.02 14.86 9.09
CA ALA A 139 -18.71 14.83 8.45
C ALA A 139 -18.09 13.43 8.39
N ASN A 140 -18.76 12.40 8.91
CA ASN A 140 -18.21 11.04 8.90
C ASN A 140 -18.54 10.34 7.59
N VAL A 141 -17.54 9.59 7.07
CA VAL A 141 -17.70 8.62 6.00
C VAL A 141 -17.69 7.22 6.61
N THR A 142 -18.66 6.40 6.22
CA THR A 142 -18.76 5.02 6.71
C THR A 142 -18.70 4.02 5.56
N TYR A 143 -18.22 2.82 5.85
CA TYR A 143 -18.31 1.66 5.00
C TYR A 143 -19.01 0.54 5.80
N GLU A 144 -20.10 0.01 5.27
CA GLU A 144 -20.95 -0.99 5.95
C GLU A 144 -21.38 -0.53 7.36
N GLY A 145 -21.60 0.78 7.54
CA GLY A 145 -21.96 1.42 8.81
C GLY A 145 -20.78 1.71 9.76
N GLY A 146 -19.60 1.15 9.54
CA GLY A 146 -18.38 1.45 10.30
C GLY A 146 -17.71 2.72 9.78
N THR A 147 -17.35 3.67 10.66
CA THR A 147 -16.65 4.90 10.28
C THR A 147 -15.25 4.58 9.76
N ILE A 148 -14.94 5.00 8.54
CA ILE A 148 -13.63 4.85 7.88
C ILE A 148 -12.86 6.17 7.78
N GLY A 149 -13.47 7.30 8.10
CA GLY A 149 -12.83 8.60 8.06
C GLY A 149 -13.81 9.75 8.22
N THR A 150 -13.28 10.97 8.07
CA THR A 150 -14.05 12.21 8.06
C THR A 150 -13.69 13.03 6.83
N PHE A 151 -14.62 13.85 6.33
CA PHE A 151 -14.36 14.69 5.16
C PHE A 151 -14.61 16.17 5.42
N THR A 152 -13.97 16.98 4.61
CA THR A 152 -14.13 18.45 4.57
C THR A 152 -14.01 18.94 3.12
N GLY A 153 -14.49 20.16 2.87
CA GLY A 153 -14.40 20.82 1.57
C GLY A 153 -15.41 20.27 0.55
N GLY A 154 -15.05 20.29 -0.72
CA GLY A 154 -15.88 19.88 -1.85
C GLY A 154 -16.81 20.97 -2.37
N SER A 155 -16.79 22.19 -1.80
CA SER A 155 -17.62 23.33 -2.24
C SER A 155 -16.82 24.62 -2.25
N ALA A 156 -17.33 25.66 -2.92
CA ALA A 156 -16.69 26.96 -3.02
C ALA A 156 -15.23 26.91 -3.51
N GLY A 157 -14.92 26.02 -4.44
CA GLY A 157 -13.59 25.80 -4.98
C GLY A 157 -12.61 25.04 -4.08
N ALA A 158 -13.05 24.62 -2.89
CA ALA A 158 -12.21 23.80 -2.00
C ALA A 158 -12.20 22.33 -2.44
N ASN A 159 -11.03 21.69 -2.36
CA ASN A 159 -10.92 20.26 -2.58
C ASN A 159 -11.80 19.47 -1.60
N LEU A 160 -12.35 18.35 -2.04
CA LEU A 160 -12.93 17.36 -1.15
C LEU A 160 -11.79 16.53 -0.56
N VAL A 161 -11.58 16.63 0.75
CA VAL A 161 -10.52 15.91 1.46
C VAL A 161 -11.13 14.96 2.47
N ILE A 162 -10.85 13.69 2.34
CA ILE A 162 -11.26 12.65 3.28
C ILE A 162 -10.03 12.19 4.06
N THR A 163 -10.01 12.44 5.37
CA THR A 163 -8.99 11.92 6.29
C THR A 163 -9.41 10.53 6.77
N LEU A 164 -8.60 9.55 6.49
CA LEU A 164 -8.89 8.13 6.73
C LEU A 164 -8.42 7.70 8.13
N ASN A 165 -9.01 6.62 8.64
CA ASN A 165 -8.65 6.00 9.90
C ASN A 165 -8.28 4.51 9.72
N ALA A 166 -7.94 3.82 10.81
CA ALA A 166 -7.52 2.41 10.79
C ALA A 166 -8.56 1.42 10.24
N SER A 167 -9.83 1.83 10.10
CA SER A 167 -10.88 1.01 9.46
C SER A 167 -10.93 1.18 7.94
N ALA A 168 -10.16 2.12 7.37
CA ALA A 168 -10.11 2.40 5.94
C ALA A 168 -9.24 1.38 5.19
N THR A 169 -9.73 0.15 5.06
CA THR A 169 -9.06 -0.91 4.28
C THR A 169 -9.05 -0.58 2.77
N PRO A 170 -8.20 -1.19 1.95
CA PRO A 170 -8.22 -1.04 0.50
C PRO A 170 -9.61 -1.29 -0.11
N THR A 171 -10.36 -2.26 0.43
CA THR A 171 -11.75 -2.54 0.00
C THR A 171 -12.69 -1.37 0.32
N ALA A 172 -12.62 -0.82 1.53
CA ALA A 172 -13.46 0.31 1.93
C ALA A 172 -13.13 1.57 1.13
N VAL A 173 -11.83 1.85 0.89
CA VAL A 173 -11.40 3.01 0.09
C VAL A 173 -11.72 2.82 -1.40
N THR A 174 -11.66 1.59 -1.92
CA THR A 174 -12.17 1.26 -3.26
C THR A 174 -13.65 1.61 -3.39
N ALA A 175 -14.48 1.21 -2.42
CA ALA A 175 -15.90 1.58 -2.41
C ALA A 175 -16.07 3.11 -2.32
N LEU A 176 -15.27 3.79 -1.53
CA LEU A 176 -15.30 5.25 -1.40
C LEU A 176 -14.96 5.96 -2.72
N VAL A 177 -13.88 5.58 -3.41
CA VAL A 177 -13.49 6.17 -4.71
C VAL A 177 -14.62 6.07 -5.72
N ARG A 178 -15.32 4.95 -5.80
CA ARG A 178 -16.48 4.71 -6.68
C ARG A 178 -17.73 5.52 -6.30
N ASN A 179 -17.69 6.21 -5.17
CA ASN A 179 -18.81 7.00 -4.65
C ASN A 179 -18.50 8.50 -4.55
N ILE A 180 -17.36 8.96 -5.09
CA ILE A 180 -17.10 10.40 -5.26
C ILE A 180 -18.06 10.93 -6.33
N THR A 181 -18.65 12.10 -6.07
CA THR A 181 -19.65 12.72 -6.95
C THR A 181 -19.24 14.10 -7.38
N TYR A 182 -19.74 14.50 -8.55
CA TYR A 182 -19.77 15.86 -9.07
C TYR A 182 -21.21 16.34 -9.13
N GLN A 183 -21.43 17.62 -8.88
CA GLN A 183 -22.67 18.35 -9.08
C GLN A 183 -22.35 19.79 -9.50
N ASN A 184 -23.21 20.33 -10.38
CA ASN A 184 -23.25 21.73 -10.77
C ASN A 184 -24.67 22.24 -10.68
#